data_5d2868a623a9eb769e9987934f8892d0
#
_entry.id   5d2868a623a9eb769e9987934f8892d0
#
_cell.length_a   1.000
_cell.length_b   1.000
_cell.length_c   1.000
_cell.angle_alpha   90.00
_cell.angle_beta   90.00
_cell.angle_gamma   90.00
#
_symmetry.space_group_name_H-M   'P 1'
#
loop_
_entity.id
_entity.type
_entity.pdbx_description
1 polymer ?
#
loop_
_entity_poly.entity_id
_entity_poly.type
_entity_poly.pdbx_seq_one_letter_code
_entity_poly.pdbx_strand_id
1 'polypeptide(L)'
;PRKIRGPKTAKHQAILVLILVGTALLFGDGVLTPAISVLSATEGLALLNEDLAQVAVPLTVVILAVLFLVQSRGTHAIGNIFGPVMLWWFGLIAGLGIYRFLAEPSVIKALSPIYAIEYIGNNGFKTFAILASVILCVTGAEALYADMGHFGVNPIRWAWMFLVGPALIMCYLGQAALVATNPDAAKNPFFGLAPNQTMLIVLLVSAVLA
;
A
#
# COMPACT_ATOMS: atom_id res chain seq x y z
N PRO A 1 -5.52 47.23 4.17
CA PRO A 1 -4.25 46.51 4.20
C PRO A 1 -3.83 46.31 5.65
N ARG A 2 -4.11 45.09 6.20
CA ARG A 2 -3.66 44.75 7.56
C ARG A 2 -2.13 44.54 7.53
N LYS A 3 -1.39 45.48 8.11
CA LYS A 3 0.01 45.33 8.42
C LYS A 3 0.19 44.17 9.41
N ILE A 4 0.81 43.10 8.97
CA ILE A 4 1.33 42.05 9.83
C ILE A 4 2.54 42.67 10.53
N ARG A 5 2.34 43.20 11.74
CA ARG A 5 3.37 43.72 12.62
C ARG A 5 3.57 42.75 13.78
N GLY A 6 4.77 42.28 13.96
CA GLY A 6 5.32 41.70 15.17
C GLY A 6 6.72 41.20 14.91
N PRO A 7 7.69 41.39 15.82
CA PRO A 7 8.99 40.75 15.67
C PRO A 7 8.75 39.24 15.61
N LYS A 8 9.19 38.64 14.54
CA LYS A 8 9.08 37.18 14.35
C LYS A 8 9.93 36.53 15.42
N THR A 9 9.34 36.21 16.56
CA THR A 9 9.99 35.48 17.64
C THR A 9 10.59 34.20 17.04
N ALA A 10 11.78 33.77 17.50
CA ALA A 10 12.43 32.54 17.03
C ALA A 10 11.46 31.34 16.95
N LYS A 11 10.50 31.29 17.87
CA LYS A 11 9.40 30.31 17.86
C LYS A 11 8.53 30.39 16.60
N HIS A 12 8.20 31.58 16.09
CA HIS A 12 7.43 31.75 14.87
C HIS A 12 8.23 31.30 13.61
N GLN A 13 9.52 31.60 13.62
CA GLN A 13 10.40 31.15 12.52
C GLN A 13 10.53 29.61 12.51
N ALA A 14 10.71 29.01 13.70
CA ALA A 14 10.75 27.55 13.81
C ALA A 14 9.45 26.88 13.32
N ILE A 15 8.29 27.42 13.70
CA ILE A 15 6.99 26.93 13.24
C ILE A 15 6.86 27.07 11.71
N LEU A 16 7.27 28.19 11.12
CA LEU A 16 7.25 28.40 9.68
C LEU A 16 8.15 27.40 8.94
N VAL A 17 9.36 27.16 9.46
CA VAL A 17 10.28 26.16 8.90
C VAL A 17 9.67 24.76 8.97
N LEU A 18 9.08 24.39 10.11
CA LEU A 18 8.41 23.09 10.25
C LEU A 18 7.25 22.93 9.28
N ILE A 19 6.44 23.97 9.08
CA ILE A 19 5.33 23.96 8.11
C ILE A 19 5.88 23.80 6.68
N LEU A 20 6.93 24.55 6.32
CA LEU A 20 7.54 24.46 5.00
C LEU A 20 8.14 23.08 4.74
N VAL A 21 8.86 22.53 5.70
CA VAL A 21 9.43 21.18 5.62
C VAL A 21 8.32 20.13 5.49
N GLY A 22 7.30 20.21 6.38
CA GLY A 22 6.16 19.29 6.31
C GLY A 22 5.42 19.36 4.98
N THR A 23 5.20 20.57 4.44
CA THR A 23 4.58 20.76 3.13
C THR A 23 5.44 20.18 2.01
N ALA A 24 6.76 20.41 2.05
CA ALA A 24 7.67 19.86 1.04
C ALA A 24 7.70 18.31 1.07
N LEU A 25 7.70 17.72 2.27
CA LEU A 25 7.63 16.27 2.43
C LEU A 25 6.31 15.70 1.90
N LEU A 26 5.18 16.37 2.18
CA LEU A 26 3.87 15.97 1.68
C LEU A 26 3.80 16.01 0.14
N PHE A 27 4.37 17.06 -0.48
CA PHE A 27 4.46 17.11 -1.95
C PHE A 27 5.38 16.01 -2.51
N GLY A 28 6.49 15.72 -1.83
CA GLY A 28 7.37 14.62 -2.20
C GLY A 28 6.67 13.27 -2.16
N ASP A 29 5.91 13.01 -1.09
CA ASP A 29 5.12 11.79 -0.94
C ASP A 29 4.05 11.65 -2.03
N GLY A 30 3.36 12.74 -2.37
CA GLY A 30 2.35 12.74 -3.44
C GLY A 30 2.90 12.36 -4.83
N VAL A 31 4.21 12.42 -5.05
CA VAL A 31 4.86 11.94 -6.28
C VAL A 31 5.42 10.53 -6.10
N LEU A 32 6.03 10.26 -4.95
CA LEU A 32 6.70 8.97 -4.68
C LEU A 32 5.71 7.83 -4.53
N THR A 33 4.61 8.04 -3.82
CA THR A 33 3.63 6.99 -3.52
C THR A 33 3.01 6.38 -4.78
N PRO A 34 2.47 7.16 -5.75
CA PRO A 34 1.99 6.60 -7.01
C PRO A 34 3.11 5.91 -7.81
N ALA A 35 4.30 6.50 -7.83
CA ALA A 35 5.44 5.94 -8.59
C ALA A 35 5.86 4.57 -8.05
N ILE A 36 6.00 4.44 -6.73
CA ILE A 36 6.36 3.18 -6.07
C ILE A 36 5.25 2.14 -6.24
N SER A 37 3.99 2.54 -6.11
CA SER A 37 2.84 1.64 -6.23
C SER A 37 2.75 1.02 -7.63
N VAL A 38 2.83 1.86 -8.69
CA VAL A 38 2.79 1.36 -10.06
C VAL A 38 4.05 0.55 -10.39
N LEU A 39 5.24 0.97 -9.92
CA LEU A 39 6.47 0.21 -10.12
C LEU A 39 6.35 -1.18 -9.48
N SER A 40 5.91 -1.26 -8.23
CA SER A 40 5.72 -2.55 -7.54
C SER A 40 4.75 -3.46 -8.27
N ALA A 41 3.67 -2.92 -8.85
CA ALA A 41 2.73 -3.69 -9.66
C ALA A 41 3.40 -4.21 -10.95
N THR A 42 4.22 -3.39 -11.63
CA THR A 42 4.90 -3.78 -12.89
C THR A 42 6.10 -4.70 -12.67
N GLU A 43 6.78 -4.62 -11.53
CA GLU A 43 7.87 -5.54 -11.17
C GLU A 43 7.39 -7.00 -11.06
N GLY A 44 6.12 -7.22 -10.75
CA GLY A 44 5.52 -8.54 -10.80
C GLY A 44 5.56 -9.22 -12.19
N LEU A 45 5.75 -8.47 -13.27
CA LEU A 45 5.94 -9.01 -14.61
C LEU A 45 7.19 -9.88 -14.73
N ALA A 46 8.23 -9.61 -13.94
CA ALA A 46 9.43 -10.42 -13.88
C ALA A 46 9.16 -11.87 -13.46
N LEU A 47 8.06 -12.12 -12.74
CA LEU A 47 7.64 -13.48 -12.35
C LEU A 47 7.02 -14.26 -13.50
N LEU A 48 6.58 -13.59 -14.55
CA LEU A 48 6.09 -14.24 -15.77
C LEU A 48 7.23 -14.59 -16.71
N ASN A 49 8.17 -13.67 -16.89
CA ASN A 49 9.40 -13.85 -17.67
C ASN A 49 10.45 -12.84 -17.20
N GLU A 50 11.69 -13.30 -16.98
CA GLU A 50 12.81 -12.46 -16.55
C GLU A 50 13.11 -11.32 -17.52
N ASP A 51 12.90 -11.53 -18.83
CA ASP A 51 13.07 -10.50 -19.85
C ASP A 51 12.11 -9.31 -19.67
N LEU A 52 10.93 -9.55 -19.09
CA LEU A 52 9.95 -8.51 -18.82
C LEU A 52 10.34 -7.60 -17.64
N ALA A 53 11.30 -7.99 -16.84
CA ALA A 53 11.84 -7.12 -15.79
C ALA A 53 12.40 -5.80 -16.35
N GLN A 54 13.01 -5.86 -17.55
CA GLN A 54 13.57 -4.68 -18.21
C GLN A 54 12.49 -3.70 -18.71
N VAL A 55 11.26 -4.18 -18.90
CA VAL A 55 10.13 -3.37 -19.36
C VAL A 55 9.37 -2.73 -18.19
N ALA A 56 9.58 -3.18 -16.93
CA ALA A 56 8.85 -2.68 -15.77
C ALA A 56 8.97 -1.17 -15.60
N VAL A 57 10.18 -0.61 -15.66
CA VAL A 57 10.40 0.83 -15.49
C VAL A 57 9.82 1.65 -16.65
N PRO A 58 10.09 1.35 -17.94
CA PRO A 58 9.43 2.05 -19.05
C PRO A 58 7.91 1.98 -18.99
N LEU A 59 7.35 0.82 -18.65
CA LEU A 59 5.91 0.62 -18.52
C LEU A 59 5.34 1.47 -17.38
N THR A 60 5.99 1.51 -16.22
CA THR A 60 5.63 2.38 -15.10
C THR A 60 5.55 3.84 -15.54
N VAL A 61 6.55 4.33 -16.26
CA VAL A 61 6.56 5.72 -16.75
C VAL A 61 5.39 5.99 -17.68
N VAL A 62 5.08 5.07 -18.59
CA VAL A 62 3.93 5.19 -19.50
C VAL A 62 2.61 5.20 -18.72
N ILE A 63 2.42 4.29 -17.78
CA ILE A 63 1.20 4.21 -16.95
C ILE A 63 1.02 5.52 -16.17
N LEU A 64 2.07 6.01 -15.50
CA LEU A 64 2.01 7.26 -14.75
C LEU A 64 1.72 8.46 -15.65
N ALA A 65 2.34 8.55 -16.83
CA ALA A 65 2.08 9.61 -17.79
C ALA A 65 0.61 9.61 -18.24
N VAL A 66 0.06 8.44 -18.57
CA VAL A 66 -1.36 8.29 -18.94
C VAL A 66 -2.26 8.68 -17.76
N LEU A 67 -1.96 8.22 -16.55
CA LEU A 67 -2.73 8.54 -15.35
C LEU A 67 -2.79 10.05 -15.12
N PHE A 68 -1.66 10.75 -15.14
CA PHE A 68 -1.62 12.20 -14.94
C PHE A 68 -2.31 12.97 -16.07
N LEU A 69 -2.21 12.49 -17.32
CA LEU A 69 -2.92 13.11 -18.46
C LEU A 69 -4.44 12.96 -18.33
N VAL A 70 -4.91 11.80 -17.89
CA VAL A 70 -6.35 11.53 -17.68
C VAL A 70 -6.87 12.31 -16.47
N GLN A 71 -6.11 12.38 -15.39
CA GLN A 71 -6.46 13.10 -14.17
C GLN A 71 -6.70 14.60 -14.43
N SER A 72 -5.99 15.22 -15.40
CA SER A 72 -6.17 16.62 -15.77
C SER A 72 -7.55 16.95 -16.34
N ARG A 73 -8.29 15.93 -16.82
CA ARG A 73 -9.63 16.09 -17.44
C ARG A 73 -10.80 15.98 -16.46
N GLY A 74 -10.53 15.84 -15.18
CA GLY A 74 -11.52 15.76 -14.11
C GLY A 74 -11.78 14.35 -13.60
N THR A 75 -11.94 14.23 -12.28
CA THR A 75 -11.99 12.96 -11.54
C THR A 75 -13.39 12.34 -11.46
N HIS A 76 -14.46 13.08 -11.85
CA HIS A 76 -15.84 12.64 -11.62
C HIS A 76 -16.21 11.36 -12.43
N ALA A 77 -15.78 11.29 -13.69
CA ALA A 77 -16.06 10.11 -14.53
C ALA A 77 -15.24 8.89 -14.10
N ILE A 78 -14.05 9.13 -13.59
CA ILE A 78 -13.12 8.10 -13.13
C ILE A 78 -13.63 7.45 -11.83
N GLY A 79 -14.21 8.23 -10.90
CA GLY A 79 -14.71 7.76 -9.61
C GLY A 79 -15.76 6.65 -9.70
N ASN A 80 -16.62 6.67 -10.72
CA ASN A 80 -17.65 5.65 -10.93
C ASN A 80 -17.07 4.29 -11.36
N ILE A 81 -15.89 4.28 -11.96
CA ILE A 81 -15.20 3.05 -12.39
C ILE A 81 -14.34 2.52 -11.26
N PHE A 82 -13.70 3.39 -10.50
CA PHE A 82 -12.80 3.00 -9.39
C PHE A 82 -13.52 2.21 -8.29
N GLY A 83 -14.77 2.55 -7.95
CA GLY A 83 -15.52 1.82 -6.93
C GLY A 83 -15.60 0.31 -7.20
N PRO A 84 -16.16 -0.11 -8.35
CA PRO A 84 -16.20 -1.51 -8.75
C PRO A 84 -14.81 -2.17 -8.88
N VAL A 85 -13.81 -1.44 -9.42
CA VAL A 85 -12.43 -1.94 -9.52
C VAL A 85 -11.85 -2.24 -8.16
N MET A 86 -12.02 -1.34 -7.20
CA MET A 86 -11.52 -1.54 -5.83
C MET A 86 -12.26 -2.66 -5.10
N LEU A 87 -13.57 -2.84 -5.31
CA LEU A 87 -14.31 -3.98 -4.79
C LEU A 87 -13.76 -5.30 -5.34
N TRP A 88 -13.53 -5.36 -6.65
CA TRP A 88 -12.89 -6.50 -7.29
C TRP A 88 -11.50 -6.76 -6.69
N TRP A 89 -10.67 -5.73 -6.57
CA TRP A 89 -9.32 -5.82 -6.03
C TRP A 89 -9.30 -6.40 -4.61
N PHE A 90 -10.07 -5.82 -3.68
CA PHE A 90 -10.12 -6.33 -2.31
C PHE A 90 -10.71 -7.74 -2.24
N GLY A 91 -11.70 -8.06 -3.07
CA GLY A 91 -12.24 -9.41 -3.19
C GLY A 91 -11.19 -10.42 -3.68
N LEU A 92 -10.41 -10.04 -4.69
CA LEU A 92 -9.36 -10.88 -5.25
C LEU A 92 -8.25 -11.18 -4.23
N ILE A 93 -7.69 -10.14 -3.60
CA ILE A 93 -6.60 -10.33 -2.63
C ILE A 93 -7.07 -11.07 -1.37
N ALA A 94 -8.32 -10.84 -0.93
CA ALA A 94 -8.91 -11.60 0.17
C ALA A 94 -9.11 -13.07 -0.21
N GLY A 95 -9.63 -13.35 -1.40
CA GLY A 95 -9.84 -14.70 -1.89
C GLY A 95 -8.55 -15.50 -2.01
N LEU A 96 -7.52 -14.91 -2.59
CA LEU A 96 -6.19 -15.52 -2.68
C LEU A 96 -5.55 -15.70 -1.29
N GLY A 97 -5.72 -14.71 -0.40
CA GLY A 97 -5.27 -14.80 0.98
C GLY A 97 -5.93 -15.94 1.73
N ILE A 98 -7.25 -16.07 1.64
CA ILE A 98 -8.01 -17.17 2.25
C ILE A 98 -7.56 -18.52 1.69
N TYR A 99 -7.39 -18.61 0.37
CA TYR A 99 -6.95 -19.85 -0.28
C TYR A 99 -5.60 -20.35 0.29
N ARG A 100 -4.64 -19.46 0.46
CA ARG A 100 -3.34 -19.80 1.07
C ARG A 100 -3.42 -20.04 2.57
N PHE A 101 -4.22 -19.26 3.29
CA PHE A 101 -4.43 -19.42 4.71
C PHE A 101 -5.03 -20.79 5.06
N LEU A 102 -5.96 -21.31 4.25
CA LEU A 102 -6.56 -22.64 4.46
C LEU A 102 -5.54 -23.78 4.32
N ALA A 103 -4.45 -23.56 3.60
CA ALA A 103 -3.37 -24.54 3.49
C ALA A 103 -2.53 -24.64 4.76
N GLU A 104 -2.35 -23.52 5.50
CA GLU A 104 -1.58 -23.45 6.75
C GLU A 104 -2.26 -22.56 7.78
N PRO A 105 -3.33 -23.04 8.42
CA PRO A 105 -4.11 -22.23 9.38
C PRO A 105 -3.34 -21.88 10.66
N SER A 106 -2.22 -22.55 10.94
CA SER A 106 -1.42 -22.30 12.16
C SER A 106 -0.89 -20.87 12.24
N VAL A 107 -0.77 -20.18 11.09
CA VAL A 107 -0.33 -18.76 11.03
C VAL A 107 -1.30 -17.79 11.71
N ILE A 108 -2.51 -18.21 12.06
CA ILE A 108 -3.43 -17.39 12.86
C ILE A 108 -2.82 -16.98 14.21
N LYS A 109 -1.87 -17.75 14.70
CA LYS A 109 -1.11 -17.44 15.90
C LYS A 109 -0.35 -16.11 15.79
N ALA A 110 -0.01 -15.68 14.56
CA ALA A 110 0.63 -14.39 14.31
C ALA A 110 -0.23 -13.19 14.71
N LEU A 111 -1.55 -13.34 14.85
CA LEU A 111 -2.42 -12.30 15.40
C LEU A 111 -2.23 -12.06 16.89
N SER A 112 -1.58 -12.98 17.60
CA SER A 112 -1.29 -12.80 19.02
C SER A 112 -0.09 -11.86 19.22
N PRO A 113 -0.23 -10.77 19.98
CA PRO A 113 0.85 -9.83 20.24
C PRO A 113 2.03 -10.45 21.01
N ILE A 114 1.81 -11.60 21.66
CA ILE A 114 2.83 -12.30 22.44
C ILE A 114 4.04 -12.67 21.56
N TYR A 115 3.78 -13.19 20.35
CA TYR A 115 4.86 -13.55 19.41
C TYR A 115 5.65 -12.34 18.92
N ALA A 116 5.00 -11.18 18.77
CA ALA A 116 5.68 -9.94 18.42
C ALA A 116 6.59 -9.49 19.57
N ILE A 117 6.12 -9.54 20.81
CA ILE A 117 6.89 -9.17 22.01
C ILE A 117 8.10 -10.13 22.19
N GLU A 118 7.87 -11.42 22.03
CA GLU A 118 8.92 -12.44 22.12
C GLU A 118 9.98 -12.25 21.02
N TYR A 119 9.53 -11.93 19.79
CA TYR A 119 10.44 -11.63 18.68
C TYR A 119 11.32 -10.40 18.97
N ILE A 120 10.72 -9.32 19.50
CA ILE A 120 11.45 -8.10 19.89
C ILE A 120 12.49 -8.43 20.97
N GLY A 121 12.11 -9.20 21.97
CA GLY A 121 12.99 -9.61 23.06
C GLY A 121 14.20 -10.42 22.60
N ASN A 122 14.00 -11.31 21.62
CA ASN A 122 15.03 -12.24 21.16
C ASN A 122 15.96 -11.65 20.10
N ASN A 123 15.52 -10.64 19.32
CA ASN A 123 16.28 -10.11 18.18
C ASN A 123 16.91 -8.74 18.40
N GLY A 124 16.65 -8.07 19.52
CA GLY A 124 17.29 -6.82 19.92
C GLY A 124 17.26 -5.75 18.80
N PHE A 125 18.45 -5.24 18.43
CA PHE A 125 18.57 -4.13 17.47
C PHE A 125 18.09 -4.46 16.04
N LYS A 126 18.14 -5.74 15.63
CA LYS A 126 17.61 -6.18 14.31
C LYS A 126 16.12 -5.94 14.16
N THR A 127 15.40 -5.89 15.28
CA THR A 127 13.96 -5.59 15.31
C THR A 127 13.65 -4.20 14.77
N PHE A 128 14.54 -3.21 14.91
CA PHE A 128 14.31 -1.87 14.39
C PHE A 128 14.14 -1.82 12.86
N ALA A 129 14.91 -2.64 12.13
CA ALA A 129 14.75 -2.72 10.68
C ALA A 129 13.38 -3.29 10.28
N ILE A 130 12.91 -4.30 11.03
CA ILE A 130 11.58 -4.90 10.79
C ILE A 130 10.48 -3.95 11.20
N LEU A 131 10.62 -3.26 12.34
CA LEU A 131 9.65 -2.24 12.76
C LEU A 131 9.56 -1.09 11.74
N ALA A 132 10.66 -0.67 11.13
CA ALA A 132 10.64 0.32 10.05
C ALA A 132 9.81 -0.17 8.85
N SER A 133 9.98 -1.43 8.45
CA SER A 133 9.18 -2.04 7.38
C SER A 133 7.70 -2.15 7.75
N VAL A 134 7.37 -2.51 8.99
CA VAL A 134 5.99 -2.55 9.49
C VAL A 134 5.35 -1.16 9.47
N ILE A 135 6.09 -0.12 9.92
CA ILE A 135 5.61 1.26 9.86
C ILE A 135 5.35 1.66 8.41
N LEU A 136 6.24 1.30 7.48
CA LEU A 136 6.06 1.58 6.05
C LEU A 136 4.78 0.94 5.50
N CYS A 137 4.41 -0.27 5.92
CA CYS A 137 3.18 -0.95 5.51
C CYS A 137 1.89 -0.23 5.98
N VAL A 138 1.95 0.54 7.06
CA VAL A 138 0.80 1.28 7.61
C VAL A 138 0.84 2.78 7.27
N THR A 139 1.78 3.22 6.42
CA THR A 139 1.78 4.59 5.88
C THR A 139 0.65 4.80 4.89
N GLY A 140 0.27 6.05 4.64
CA GLY A 140 -0.89 6.40 3.83
C GLY A 140 -2.06 6.95 4.66
N ALA A 141 -1.86 7.14 5.95
CA ALA A 141 -2.88 7.74 6.83
C ALA A 141 -3.22 9.18 6.42
N GLU A 142 -2.28 9.91 5.81
CA GLU A 142 -2.50 11.25 5.26
C GLU A 142 -3.54 11.24 4.13
N ALA A 143 -3.49 10.28 3.21
CA ALA A 143 -4.49 10.11 2.17
C ALA A 143 -5.87 9.78 2.78
N LEU A 144 -5.90 8.89 3.77
CA LEU A 144 -7.11 8.54 4.50
C LEU A 144 -7.73 9.77 5.19
N TYR A 145 -6.94 10.64 5.81
CA TYR A 145 -7.42 11.87 6.43
C TYR A 145 -7.95 12.88 5.39
N ALA A 146 -7.30 13.00 4.23
CA ALA A 146 -7.78 13.83 3.14
C ALA A 146 -9.14 13.35 2.65
N ASP A 147 -9.31 12.06 2.45
CA ASP A 147 -10.57 11.44 2.02
C ASP A 147 -11.68 11.60 3.07
N MET A 148 -11.35 11.48 4.36
CA MET A 148 -12.32 11.76 5.44
C MET A 148 -12.81 13.21 5.41
N GLY A 149 -11.96 14.16 5.00
CA GLY A 149 -12.33 15.56 4.82
C GLY A 149 -13.31 15.77 3.65
N HIS A 150 -13.21 14.98 2.58
CA HIS A 150 -14.06 15.09 1.39
C HIS A 150 -15.37 14.29 1.48
N PHE A 151 -15.31 13.05 1.93
CA PHE A 151 -16.44 12.11 1.93
C PHE A 151 -17.11 11.95 3.29
N GLY A 152 -16.50 12.48 4.35
CA GLY A 152 -16.92 12.30 5.73
C GLY A 152 -16.38 11.01 6.36
N VAL A 153 -16.41 10.98 7.69
CA VAL A 153 -15.79 9.89 8.48
C VAL A 153 -16.55 8.57 8.35
N ASN A 154 -17.88 8.61 8.31
CA ASN A 154 -18.71 7.40 8.40
C ASN A 154 -18.56 6.46 7.19
N PRO A 155 -18.65 6.91 5.92
CA PRO A 155 -18.47 6.03 4.77
C PRO A 155 -17.11 5.33 4.77
N ILE A 156 -16.06 6.08 5.10
CA ILE A 156 -14.69 5.55 5.13
C ILE A 156 -14.52 4.52 6.25
N ARG A 157 -15.08 4.80 7.44
CA ARG A 157 -15.06 3.86 8.57
C ARG A 157 -15.73 2.53 8.21
N TRP A 158 -16.91 2.57 7.55
CA TRP A 158 -17.60 1.37 7.12
C TRP A 158 -16.82 0.60 6.06
N ALA A 159 -16.28 1.28 5.05
CA ALA A 159 -15.45 0.64 4.04
C ALA A 159 -14.23 -0.05 4.66
N TRP A 160 -13.55 0.60 5.60
CA TRP A 160 -12.40 0.03 6.30
C TRP A 160 -12.75 -1.18 7.17
N MET A 161 -13.83 -1.09 7.95
CA MET A 161 -14.21 -2.16 8.88
C MET A 161 -14.72 -3.41 8.18
N PHE A 162 -15.45 -3.26 7.06
CA PHE A 162 -16.15 -4.39 6.44
C PHE A 162 -15.52 -4.88 5.13
N LEU A 163 -14.70 -4.08 4.48
CA LEU A 163 -14.08 -4.47 3.22
C LEU A 163 -12.55 -4.45 3.32
N VAL A 164 -11.96 -3.26 3.49
CA VAL A 164 -10.51 -3.06 3.36
C VAL A 164 -9.75 -3.81 4.44
N GLY A 165 -10.10 -3.60 5.71
CA GLY A 165 -9.42 -4.23 6.85
C GLY A 165 -9.45 -5.75 6.80
N PRO A 166 -10.64 -6.39 6.68
CA PRO A 166 -10.73 -7.84 6.55
C PRO A 166 -9.97 -8.38 5.34
N ALA A 167 -10.05 -7.71 4.17
CA ALA A 167 -9.34 -8.14 2.97
C ALA A 167 -7.82 -8.11 3.15
N LEU A 168 -7.29 -7.04 3.75
CA LEU A 168 -5.86 -6.92 4.04
C LEU A 168 -5.39 -7.96 5.06
N ILE A 169 -6.15 -8.18 6.13
CA ILE A 169 -5.83 -9.20 7.15
C ILE A 169 -5.74 -10.58 6.48
N MET A 170 -6.72 -10.95 5.66
CA MET A 170 -6.70 -12.24 4.95
C MET A 170 -5.53 -12.32 3.97
N CYS A 171 -5.24 -11.24 3.24
CA CYS A 171 -4.09 -11.16 2.35
C CYS A 171 -2.77 -11.39 3.10
N TYR A 172 -2.55 -10.72 4.22
CA TYR A 172 -1.31 -10.86 5.01
C TYR A 172 -1.19 -12.24 5.68
N LEU A 173 -2.29 -12.80 6.20
CA LEU A 173 -2.29 -14.16 6.72
C LEU A 173 -1.97 -15.18 5.62
N GLY A 174 -2.52 -14.98 4.41
CA GLY A 174 -2.20 -15.81 3.26
C GLY A 174 -0.74 -15.72 2.84
N GLN A 175 -0.14 -14.53 2.84
CA GLN A 175 1.29 -14.35 2.58
C GLN A 175 2.15 -15.03 3.66
N ALA A 176 1.76 -14.88 4.93
CA ALA A 176 2.44 -15.54 6.03
C ALA A 176 2.38 -17.07 5.90
N ALA A 177 1.22 -17.63 5.55
CA ALA A 177 1.03 -19.05 5.29
C ALA A 177 1.91 -19.54 4.13
N LEU A 178 1.97 -18.77 3.04
CA LEU A 178 2.80 -19.07 1.89
C LEU A 178 4.29 -19.13 2.28
N VAL A 179 4.80 -18.12 2.98
CA VAL A 179 6.21 -18.06 3.38
C VAL A 179 6.54 -19.13 4.39
N ALA A 180 5.61 -19.48 5.29
CA ALA A 180 5.81 -20.56 6.26
C ALA A 180 5.95 -21.94 5.58
N THR A 181 5.21 -22.17 4.49
CA THR A 181 5.27 -23.43 3.73
C THR A 181 6.36 -23.43 2.65
N ASN A 182 6.68 -22.27 2.10
CA ASN A 182 7.71 -22.12 1.05
C ASN A 182 8.56 -20.86 1.34
N PRO A 183 9.72 -21.00 2.00
CA PRO A 183 10.59 -19.87 2.34
C PRO A 183 11.11 -19.08 1.13
N ASP A 184 11.24 -19.71 -0.05
CA ASP A 184 11.69 -19.02 -1.27
C ASP A 184 10.66 -17.96 -1.74
N ALA A 185 9.39 -18.13 -1.39
CA ALA A 185 8.34 -17.15 -1.66
C ALA A 185 8.52 -15.83 -0.88
N ALA A 186 9.41 -15.78 0.11
CA ALA A 186 9.74 -14.56 0.84
C ALA A 186 10.32 -13.45 -0.05
N LYS A 187 10.86 -13.79 -1.22
CA LYS A 187 11.36 -12.80 -2.20
C LYS A 187 10.23 -11.94 -2.78
N ASN A 188 9.06 -12.53 -3.00
CA ASN A 188 7.87 -11.83 -3.50
C ASN A 188 6.59 -12.51 -3.00
N PRO A 189 6.24 -12.35 -1.71
CA PRO A 189 5.13 -13.09 -1.10
C PRO A 189 3.77 -12.68 -1.65
N PHE A 190 3.62 -11.43 -2.11
CA PHE A 190 2.34 -10.93 -2.60
C PHE A 190 1.91 -11.62 -3.91
N PHE A 191 2.76 -11.58 -4.93
CA PHE A 191 2.45 -12.25 -6.19
C PHE A 191 2.52 -13.77 -6.09
N GLY A 192 3.29 -14.30 -5.15
CA GLY A 192 3.33 -15.72 -4.79
C GLY A 192 2.00 -16.27 -4.25
N LEU A 193 1.05 -15.41 -3.86
CA LEU A 193 -0.32 -15.83 -3.51
C LEU A 193 -1.02 -16.53 -4.68
N ALA A 194 -0.71 -16.17 -5.92
CA ALA A 194 -1.30 -16.77 -7.11
C ALA A 194 -0.95 -18.28 -7.20
N PRO A 195 -1.95 -19.17 -7.33
CA PRO A 195 -1.71 -20.61 -7.38
C PRO A 195 -1.17 -21.08 -8.74
N ASN A 196 -1.42 -20.31 -9.79
CA ASN A 196 -1.02 -20.62 -11.17
C ASN A 196 -0.76 -19.35 -11.98
N GLN A 197 -0.17 -19.51 -13.17
CA GLN A 197 0.20 -18.39 -14.03
C GLN A 197 -1.00 -17.54 -14.49
N THR A 198 -2.16 -18.13 -14.71
CA THR A 198 -3.38 -17.40 -15.09
C THR A 198 -3.81 -16.44 -13.96
N MET A 199 -3.82 -16.94 -12.71
CA MET A 199 -4.14 -16.10 -11.55
C MET A 199 -3.08 -15.04 -11.28
N LEU A 200 -1.81 -15.32 -11.59
CA LEU A 200 -0.75 -14.32 -11.52
C LEU A 200 -1.01 -13.17 -12.50
N ILE A 201 -1.41 -13.47 -13.75
CA ILE A 201 -1.76 -12.44 -14.73
C ILE A 201 -2.97 -11.63 -14.25
N VAL A 202 -4.01 -12.27 -13.73
CA VAL A 202 -5.18 -11.58 -13.18
C VAL A 202 -4.79 -10.68 -12.04
N LEU A 203 -3.93 -11.15 -11.13
CA LEU A 203 -3.44 -10.35 -9.98
C LEU A 203 -2.62 -9.16 -10.44
N LEU A 204 -1.71 -9.34 -11.41
CA LEU A 204 -0.89 -8.27 -11.99
C LEU A 204 -1.75 -7.19 -12.67
N VAL A 205 -2.66 -7.60 -13.55
CA VAL A 205 -3.55 -6.65 -14.23
C VAL A 205 -4.43 -5.91 -13.22
N SER A 206 -4.97 -6.62 -12.23
CA SER A 206 -5.78 -6.00 -11.18
C SER A 206 -4.97 -5.03 -10.31
N ALA A 207 -3.70 -5.34 -10.01
CA ALA A 207 -2.81 -4.47 -9.24
C ALA A 207 -2.47 -3.17 -9.99
N VAL A 208 -2.37 -3.22 -11.33
CA VAL A 208 -2.13 -2.02 -12.16
C VAL A 208 -3.39 -1.17 -12.29
N LEU A 209 -4.58 -1.78 -12.24
CA LEU A 209 -5.86 -1.08 -12.37
C LEU A 209 -6.34 -0.47 -11.04
N ALA A 210 -5.95 -1.03 -9.89
CA ALA A 210 -6.29 -0.59 -8.55
C ALA A 210 -5.40 0.55 -8.07
#